data_81224a12c2e523187fd0f1b6ff80240f
#
_entry.id   81224a12c2e523187fd0f1b6ff80240f
#
_cell.length_a   1.000
_cell.length_b   1.000
_cell.length_c   1.000
_cell.angle_alpha   90.00
_cell.angle_beta   90.00
_cell.angle_gamma   90.00
#
_symmetry.space_group_name_H-M   'P 1'
#
loop_
_entity.id
_entity.type
_entity.pdbx_description
1 polymer ?
#
loop_
_entity_poly.entity_id
_entity_poly.type
_entity_poly.pdbx_seq_one_letter_code
_entity_poly.pdbx_strand_id
1 'polypeptide(L)' 'VLKKYSYKELYVFASLSAKPFFLKNGFEVIRENEVSKEGQILKNFLMKKGNL' A
#
# COMPACT_ATOMS: atom_id res chain seq x y z
N VAL A 1 6.59 -16.66 13.01
CA VAL A 1 6.36 -16.27 13.47
C VAL A 1 5.41 -15.39 13.39
N LEU A 2 4.98 -14.90 13.12
CA LEU A 2 4.09 -14.12 13.11
C LEU A 2 2.95 -14.47 12.69
N LYS A 3 2.75 -15.29 12.35
CA LYS A 3 1.69 -15.66 11.90
C LYS A 3 0.70 -15.74 12.74
N LYS A 4 0.77 -15.67 13.75
CA LYS A 4 -0.18 -15.84 14.55
C LYS A 4 -1.02 -14.76 14.59
N TYR A 5 -0.84 -13.77 14.03
CA TYR A 5 -1.70 -12.80 14.08
C TYR A 5 -2.79 -13.09 13.25
N SER A 6 -3.90 -12.98 13.54
CA SER A 6 -4.96 -13.21 12.74
C SER A 6 -5.28 -12.06 11.93
N TYR A 7 -4.40 -11.41 11.36
CA TYR A 7 -4.68 -10.33 10.56
C TYR A 7 -5.33 -10.76 9.33
N LYS A 8 -6.47 -10.23 9.02
CA LYS A 8 -7.11 -10.50 7.84
C LYS A 8 -6.73 -9.52 6.82
N GLU A 9 -6.06 -8.47 7.17
CA GLU A 9 -5.73 -7.40 6.23
C GLU A 9 -4.34 -6.93 6.48
N LEU A 10 -3.63 -6.63 5.43
CA LEU A 10 -2.29 -6.11 5.53
C LEU A 10 -2.27 -4.81 4.77
N TYR A 11 -1.84 -3.74 5.43
CA TYR A 11 -1.83 -2.42 4.80
C TYR A 11 -0.41 -2.01 4.50
N VAL A 12 -0.20 -1.41 3.33
CA VAL A 12 1.10 -0.92 2.97
C VAL A 12 0.93 0.40 2.25
N PHE A 13 1.97 1.22 2.26
CA PHE A 13 1.99 2.40 1.45
C PHE A 13 2.93 2.13 0.30
N ALA A 14 2.46 2.28 -0.90
CA ALA A 14 3.23 1.98 -2.08
C ALA A 14 3.44 3.24 -2.88
N SER A 15 4.64 3.43 -3.39
CA SER A 15 4.92 4.56 -4.24
C SER A 15 4.32 4.29 -5.61
N LEU A 16 4.33 5.30 -6.46
CA LEU A 16 3.79 5.16 -7.78
C LEU A 16 4.49 4.03 -8.51
N SER A 17 5.78 3.90 -8.32
CA SER A 17 6.52 2.85 -8.98
C SER A 17 6.21 1.47 -8.42
N ALA A 18 5.92 1.40 -7.16
CA ALA A 18 5.66 0.11 -6.53
C ALA A 18 4.23 -0.34 -6.67
N LYS A 19 3.35 0.57 -7.06
CA LYS A 19 1.95 0.24 -7.16
C LYS A 19 1.68 -0.99 -8.02
N PRO A 20 2.21 -1.08 -9.23
CA PRO A 20 1.90 -2.24 -10.05
C PRO A 20 2.41 -3.53 -9.45
N PHE A 21 3.51 -3.45 -8.71
CA PHE A 21 4.06 -4.63 -8.09
C PHE A 21 3.06 -5.16 -7.05
N PHE A 22 2.52 -4.27 -6.24
CA PHE A 22 1.58 -4.69 -5.22
C PHE A 22 0.26 -5.15 -5.83
N LEU A 23 -0.17 -4.51 -6.90
CA LEU A 23 -1.38 -4.94 -7.54
C LEU A 23 -1.23 -6.36 -8.06
N LYS A 24 -0.04 -6.69 -8.54
CA LYS A 24 0.17 -8.00 -9.03
C LYS A 24 0.16 -9.01 -7.91
N ASN A 25 0.44 -8.60 -6.71
CA ASN A 25 0.45 -9.49 -5.57
C ASN A 25 -0.87 -9.53 -4.82
N GLY A 26 -1.90 -8.98 -5.37
CA GLY A 26 -3.21 -9.11 -4.74
C GLY A 26 -3.61 -7.96 -3.86
N PHE A 27 -2.85 -6.89 -3.88
CA PHE A 27 -3.22 -5.72 -3.09
C PHE A 27 -4.19 -4.88 -3.90
N GLU A 28 -4.98 -4.08 -3.19
CA GLU A 28 -5.88 -3.17 -3.86
C GLU A 28 -5.62 -1.79 -3.34
N VAL A 29 -5.83 -0.79 -4.16
CA VAL A 29 -5.64 0.59 -3.76
C VAL A 29 -6.86 1.06 -3.00
N ILE A 30 -6.66 1.52 -1.79
CA ILE A 30 -7.75 2.05 -1.01
C ILE A 30 -7.87 3.52 -1.25
N ARG A 31 -6.77 4.23 -1.24
CA ARG A 31 -6.83 5.65 -1.47
C ARG A 31 -5.48 6.14 -1.93
N GLU A 32 -5.47 7.29 -2.55
CA GLU A 32 -4.28 7.90 -3.03
C GLU A 32 -3.92 8.99 -2.06
N ASN A 33 -2.66 9.09 -1.72
CA ASN A 33 -2.20 10.08 -0.78
C ASN A 33 -1.13 10.92 -1.45
N GLU A 34 -1.13 12.20 -1.20
CA GLU A 34 -0.21 13.09 -1.83
C GLU A 34 0.40 13.99 -0.78
N VAL A 35 1.70 14.11 -0.76
CA VAL A 35 2.37 14.95 0.21
C VAL A 35 3.25 15.92 -0.53
N SER A 36 3.13 17.19 -0.21
CA SER A 36 3.95 18.20 -0.81
C SER A 36 5.09 18.50 0.14
N LYS A 37 6.33 18.35 -0.30
CA LYS A 37 7.44 18.56 0.55
C LYS A 37 8.56 19.20 -0.21
N GLU A 38 9.01 20.34 0.26
CA GLU A 38 10.12 21.02 -0.36
C GLU A 38 9.94 21.22 -1.86
N GLY A 39 8.77 21.63 -2.25
CA GLY A 39 8.53 21.89 -3.65
C GLY A 39 8.29 20.67 -4.49
N GLN A 40 8.24 19.51 -3.87
CA GLN A 40 7.99 18.29 -4.61
C GLN A 40 6.72 17.66 -4.13
N ILE A 41 6.05 16.98 -5.01
CA ILE A 41 4.85 16.28 -4.65
C ILE A 41 5.13 14.81 -4.68
N LEU A 42 4.97 14.16 -3.54
CA LEU A 42 5.22 12.74 -3.45
C LEU A 42 3.89 12.04 -3.36
N LYS A 43 3.67 11.10 -4.23
CA LYS A 43 2.44 10.37 -4.21
C LYS A 43 2.65 8.98 -3.68
N ASN A 44 1.75 8.55 -2.84
CA ASN A 44 1.78 7.15 -2.45
C ASN A 44 0.36 6.67 -2.37
N PHE A 45 0.19 5.39 -2.31
CA PHE A 45 -1.12 4.79 -2.34
C PHE A 45 -1.25 3.88 -1.15
N LEU A 46 -2.33 4.02 -0.44
CA LEU A 46 -2.58 3.11 0.66
C LEU A 46 -3.22 1.89 0.06
N MET A 47 -2.59 0.76 0.20
CA MET A 47 -3.08 -0.46 -0.39
C MET A 47 -3.28 -1.49 0.69
N LYS A 48 -4.15 -2.42 0.46
CA LYS A 48 -4.36 -3.45 1.42
C LYS A 48 -4.56 -4.78 0.73
N LYS A 49 -4.21 -5.82 1.42
CA LYS A 49 -4.42 -7.16 0.92
C LYS A 49 -5.22 -7.87 1.99
N GLY A 50 -6.37 -8.34 1.63
CA GLY A 50 -7.19 -9.02 2.59
C GLY A 50 -7.13 -10.50 2.39
N ASN A 51 -7.75 -11.19 3.28
CA ASN A 51 -7.88 -12.60 3.13
C ASN A 51 -6.57 -13.29 3.06
N LEU A 52 -5.74 -13.07 3.98
CA LEU A 52 -4.45 -13.73 4.03
C LEU A 52 -4.53 -15.15 4.53
#